data_8015fe51b2999cfd924a20affdc8d50d
#
_entry.id   8015fe51b2999cfd924a20affdc8d50d
#
_cell.length_a   1.000
_cell.length_b   1.000
_cell.length_c   1.000
_cell.angle_alpha   90.00
_cell.angle_beta   90.00
_cell.angle_gamma   90.00
#
_symmetry.space_group_name_H-M   'P 1'
#
loop_
_entity.id
_entity.type
_entity.pdbx_description
1 polymer ?
#
loop_
_entity_poly.entity_id
_entity_poly.type
_entity_poly.pdbx_seq_one_letter_code
_entity_poly.pdbx_strand_id
1 'polypeptide(L)'
;MHCYGIHIELKNVPVLDPEFTPLLKFNRAFLENATKPVSIAVERSDGQMATCHTKIHGTDEMAQADTYYIDRIVKTMLWQKGGFRVFVDDKAVYDYLCSVYCKGGAREFDWDFMANIFENDFEVVFCEEVPETKDSPIKMGGHLEGCRIGFDAGGSDRKVSAVIDGETVFSEEVVWFPKTNDDPDYHYDGIVAAFKSAAAHMPRVDAVGISSAGIFINNRTMTASLFIKVPKDLYEEKVKDIYIRAVKDTFGDIPYAVANDGDVSALAGALSLKDNNVLGIAMGTSEAVGYVDENGCITGWLNELAFVPVDANPDAMIDEWAGDIGCGVKYF
;
A
#
# COMPACT_ATOMS: atom_id res chain seq x y z
N MET A 1 -27.94 15.33 1.94
CA MET A 1 -27.05 15.73 0.83
C MET A 1 -27.40 14.97 -0.43
N HIS A 2 -27.06 15.49 -1.60
CA HIS A 2 -27.27 14.79 -2.86
C HIS A 2 -25.95 14.73 -3.62
N CYS A 3 -25.49 13.50 -3.89
CA CYS A 3 -24.27 13.27 -4.66
C CYS A 3 -24.63 12.34 -5.83
N TYR A 4 -24.35 12.78 -7.05
CA TYR A 4 -24.60 11.98 -8.27
C TYR A 4 -26.03 11.41 -8.36
N GLY A 5 -27.06 12.18 -7.94
CA GLY A 5 -28.44 11.74 -7.92
C GLY A 5 -28.85 10.87 -6.73
N ILE A 6 -27.92 10.46 -5.89
CA ILE A 6 -28.17 9.65 -4.68
C ILE A 6 -28.42 10.59 -3.49
N HIS A 7 -29.52 10.36 -2.77
CA HIS A 7 -29.80 11.07 -1.51
C HIS A 7 -29.07 10.39 -0.34
N ILE A 8 -28.32 11.19 0.43
CA ILE A 8 -27.54 10.71 1.56
C ILE A 8 -28.00 11.44 2.83
N GLU A 9 -28.39 10.69 3.84
CA GLU A 9 -28.73 11.21 5.14
C GLU A 9 -27.56 11.08 6.11
N LEU A 10 -27.08 12.22 6.63
CA LEU A 10 -26.03 12.25 7.65
C LEU A 10 -26.65 12.45 9.05
N LYS A 11 -26.40 11.52 9.94
CA LYS A 11 -26.81 11.61 11.33
C LYS A 11 -26.06 12.72 12.09
N ASN A 12 -24.78 12.89 11.77
CA ASN A 12 -23.92 13.93 12.34
C ASN A 12 -23.23 14.64 11.18
N VAL A 13 -23.22 15.96 11.21
CA VAL A 13 -22.53 16.80 10.23
C VAL A 13 -21.21 17.27 10.85
N PRO A 14 -20.05 17.05 10.21
CA PRO A 14 -18.77 17.51 10.73
C PRO A 14 -18.74 19.05 10.85
N VAL A 15 -18.22 19.56 11.96
CA VAL A 15 -18.17 21.01 12.22
C VAL A 15 -17.10 21.71 11.36
N LEU A 16 -15.98 21.04 11.11
CA LEU A 16 -14.85 21.61 10.36
C LEU A 16 -15.05 21.51 8.83
N ASP A 17 -15.84 20.55 8.38
CA ASP A 17 -16.20 20.36 6.98
C ASP A 17 -17.66 19.90 6.87
N PRO A 18 -18.62 20.84 6.88
CA PRO A 18 -20.06 20.50 6.86
C PRO A 18 -20.52 19.79 5.57
N GLU A 19 -19.73 19.86 4.51
CA GLU A 19 -20.04 19.26 3.21
C GLU A 19 -19.42 17.88 3.04
N PHE A 20 -18.54 17.47 3.96
CA PHE A 20 -17.93 16.13 3.96
C PHE A 20 -19.01 15.04 3.96
N THR A 21 -18.98 14.22 2.94
CA THR A 21 -19.93 13.12 2.74
C THR A 21 -19.19 11.78 2.76
N PRO A 22 -19.20 11.05 3.88
CA PRO A 22 -18.47 9.78 3.96
C PRO A 22 -18.83 8.85 2.79
N LEU A 23 -17.82 8.42 2.02
CA LEU A 23 -18.02 7.55 0.85
C LEU A 23 -18.80 6.28 1.21
N LEU A 24 -18.58 5.72 2.40
CA LEU A 24 -19.34 4.57 2.89
C LEU A 24 -20.85 4.85 2.95
N LYS A 25 -21.26 6.07 3.27
CA LYS A 25 -22.68 6.46 3.30
C LYS A 25 -23.27 6.56 1.91
N PHE A 26 -22.49 7.13 0.97
CA PHE A 26 -22.84 7.12 -0.43
C PHE A 26 -23.01 5.69 -0.95
N ASN A 27 -22.01 4.84 -0.74
CA ASN A 27 -22.03 3.46 -1.22
C ASN A 27 -23.23 2.67 -0.69
N ARG A 28 -23.61 2.85 0.58
CA ARG A 28 -24.79 2.21 1.17
C ARG A 28 -26.09 2.68 0.53
N ALA A 29 -26.27 3.99 0.40
CA ALA A 29 -27.47 4.57 -0.22
C ALA A 29 -27.58 4.18 -1.71
N PHE A 30 -26.46 4.18 -2.44
CA PHE A 30 -26.39 3.73 -3.83
C PHE A 30 -26.87 2.27 -3.99
N LEU A 31 -26.37 1.38 -3.11
CA LEU A 31 -26.68 -0.05 -3.17
C LEU A 31 -28.12 -0.43 -2.79
N GLU A 32 -28.86 0.45 -2.11
CA GLU A 32 -30.26 0.19 -1.73
C GLU A 32 -31.17 -0.14 -2.93
N ASN A 33 -30.90 0.49 -4.07
CA ASN A 33 -31.71 0.33 -5.29
C ASN A 33 -30.92 -0.26 -6.48
N ALA A 34 -29.63 -0.54 -6.32
CA ALA A 34 -28.81 -1.18 -7.34
C ALA A 34 -29.16 -2.66 -7.46
N THR A 35 -29.48 -3.14 -8.67
CA THR A 35 -29.95 -4.52 -8.89
C THR A 35 -29.11 -5.31 -9.88
N LYS A 36 -28.42 -4.67 -10.82
CA LYS A 36 -27.61 -5.33 -11.85
C LYS A 36 -26.26 -5.75 -11.24
N PRO A 37 -25.96 -7.06 -11.16
CA PRO A 37 -24.70 -7.54 -10.61
C PRO A 37 -23.53 -7.10 -11.51
N VAL A 38 -22.40 -6.80 -10.89
CA VAL A 38 -21.12 -6.54 -11.53
C VAL A 38 -20.01 -7.09 -10.62
N SER A 39 -19.05 -7.77 -11.22
CA SER A 39 -17.87 -8.30 -10.54
C SER A 39 -16.62 -7.65 -11.10
N ILE A 40 -15.70 -7.31 -10.20
CA ILE A 40 -14.42 -6.68 -10.51
C ILE A 40 -13.34 -7.48 -9.81
N ALA A 41 -12.25 -7.81 -10.52
CA ALA A 41 -11.07 -8.39 -9.89
C ALA A 41 -9.82 -7.61 -10.29
N VAL A 42 -8.84 -7.54 -9.38
CA VAL A 42 -7.56 -6.88 -9.61
C VAL A 42 -6.44 -7.88 -9.41
N GLU A 43 -5.63 -8.08 -10.44
CA GLU A 43 -4.44 -8.93 -10.41
C GLU A 43 -3.22 -8.14 -9.96
N ARG A 44 -2.47 -8.73 -9.05
CA ARG A 44 -1.17 -8.24 -8.57
C ARG A 44 -0.09 -9.32 -8.74
N SER A 45 1.12 -9.06 -8.27
CA SER A 45 2.27 -9.97 -8.43
C SER A 45 1.94 -11.41 -8.04
N ASP A 46 2.63 -12.36 -8.67
CA ASP A 46 2.54 -13.80 -8.40
C ASP A 46 1.14 -14.41 -8.61
N GLY A 47 0.33 -13.77 -9.47
CA GLY A 47 -1.03 -14.21 -9.79
C GLY A 47 -1.97 -14.14 -8.58
N GLN A 48 -1.68 -13.27 -7.63
CA GLN A 48 -2.61 -12.96 -6.55
C GLN A 48 -3.75 -12.10 -7.09
N MET A 49 -4.95 -12.30 -6.53
CA MET A 49 -6.18 -11.70 -7.02
C MET A 49 -7.02 -11.16 -5.88
N ALA A 50 -7.54 -9.96 -6.04
CA ALA A 50 -8.56 -9.42 -5.15
C ALA A 50 -9.86 -9.22 -5.91
N THR A 51 -10.97 -9.78 -5.44
CA THR A 51 -12.27 -9.78 -6.15
C THR A 51 -13.32 -9.07 -5.32
N CYS A 52 -14.13 -8.26 -5.99
CA CYS A 52 -15.27 -7.55 -5.43
C CYS A 52 -16.53 -7.84 -6.25
N HIS A 53 -17.52 -8.46 -5.62
CA HIS A 53 -18.85 -8.62 -6.20
C HIS A 53 -19.77 -7.53 -5.68
N THR A 54 -20.38 -6.78 -6.59
CA THR A 54 -21.22 -5.63 -6.25
C THR A 54 -22.41 -5.52 -7.21
N LYS A 55 -23.11 -4.38 -7.17
CA LYS A 55 -24.23 -4.09 -8.06
C LYS A 55 -24.19 -2.66 -8.53
N ILE A 56 -24.74 -2.41 -9.71
CA ILE A 56 -25.04 -1.08 -10.26
C ILE A 56 -26.53 -0.98 -10.62
N HIS A 57 -26.98 0.21 -10.94
CA HIS A 57 -28.37 0.39 -11.41
C HIS A 57 -28.55 -0.08 -12.85
N GLY A 58 -27.58 0.23 -13.73
CA GLY A 58 -27.57 -0.21 -15.13
C GLY A 58 -28.60 0.50 -16.00
N THR A 59 -29.00 1.72 -15.65
CA THR A 59 -29.94 2.57 -16.41
C THR A 59 -29.28 3.85 -16.85
N ASP A 60 -29.75 4.44 -17.96
CA ASP A 60 -29.19 5.71 -18.49
C ASP A 60 -29.30 6.85 -17.47
N GLU A 61 -30.40 6.90 -16.70
CA GLU A 61 -30.63 7.89 -15.65
C GLU A 61 -29.57 7.83 -14.53
N MET A 62 -29.12 6.64 -14.20
CA MET A 62 -28.16 6.38 -13.12
C MET A 62 -26.73 6.20 -13.61
N ALA A 63 -26.45 6.34 -14.90
CA ALA A 63 -25.15 6.08 -15.50
C ALA A 63 -24.02 6.86 -14.83
N GLN A 64 -24.24 8.11 -14.43
CA GLN A 64 -23.25 8.92 -13.72
C GLN A 64 -22.97 8.38 -12.32
N ALA A 65 -23.99 7.96 -11.59
CA ALA A 65 -23.83 7.35 -10.27
C ALA A 65 -23.13 5.99 -10.37
N ASP A 66 -23.50 5.17 -11.38
CA ASP A 66 -22.90 3.87 -11.63
C ASP A 66 -21.40 4.00 -11.93
N THR A 67 -21.00 4.91 -12.83
CA THR A 67 -19.60 5.14 -13.16
C THR A 67 -18.82 5.70 -11.98
N TYR A 68 -19.37 6.65 -11.23
CA TYR A 68 -18.74 7.17 -10.02
C TYR A 68 -18.52 6.07 -8.98
N TYR A 69 -19.55 5.26 -8.67
CA TYR A 69 -19.45 4.18 -7.71
C TYR A 69 -18.35 3.17 -8.08
N ILE A 70 -18.36 2.71 -9.34
CA ILE A 70 -17.36 1.75 -9.84
C ILE A 70 -15.95 2.33 -9.81
N ASP A 71 -15.78 3.58 -10.21
CA ASP A 71 -14.50 4.27 -10.18
C ASP A 71 -13.93 4.31 -8.75
N ARG A 72 -14.77 4.64 -7.75
CA ARG A 72 -14.33 4.66 -6.35
C ARG A 72 -13.98 3.27 -5.82
N ILE A 73 -14.71 2.23 -6.23
CA ILE A 73 -14.40 0.84 -5.86
C ILE A 73 -13.06 0.41 -6.48
N VAL A 74 -12.86 0.61 -7.79
CA VAL A 74 -11.60 0.23 -8.46
C VAL A 74 -10.42 0.97 -7.86
N LYS A 75 -10.53 2.29 -7.68
CA LYS A 75 -9.46 3.08 -7.02
C LYS A 75 -9.16 2.57 -5.62
N THR A 76 -10.17 2.26 -4.81
CA THR A 76 -9.98 1.67 -3.49
C THR A 76 -9.26 0.32 -3.56
N MET A 77 -9.65 -0.56 -4.48
CA MET A 77 -8.99 -1.85 -4.66
C MET A 77 -7.51 -1.69 -5.05
N LEU A 78 -7.21 -0.78 -5.97
CA LEU A 78 -5.84 -0.52 -6.43
C LEU A 78 -4.95 0.04 -5.30
N TRP A 79 -5.42 1.01 -4.53
CA TRP A 79 -4.60 1.64 -3.49
C TRP A 79 -4.56 0.84 -2.18
N GLN A 80 -5.57 0.02 -1.91
CA GLN A 80 -5.58 -0.89 -0.77
C GLN A 80 -4.82 -2.19 -1.06
N LYS A 81 -5.13 -2.85 -2.19
CA LYS A 81 -4.60 -4.18 -2.53
C LYS A 81 -3.37 -4.10 -3.41
N GLY A 82 -3.33 -3.13 -4.31
CA GLY A 82 -2.39 -3.05 -5.41
C GLY A 82 -2.86 -3.86 -6.62
N GLY A 83 -2.26 -3.60 -7.77
CA GLY A 83 -2.47 -4.40 -8.97
C GLY A 83 -2.26 -3.64 -10.26
N PHE A 84 -2.09 -4.38 -11.36
CA PHE A 84 -1.80 -3.87 -12.69
C PHE A 84 -2.78 -4.37 -13.76
N ARG A 85 -3.70 -5.29 -13.42
CA ARG A 85 -4.73 -5.75 -14.35
C ARG A 85 -6.08 -5.82 -13.67
N VAL A 86 -7.06 -5.15 -14.27
CA VAL A 86 -8.43 -5.05 -13.76
C VAL A 86 -9.35 -5.87 -14.66
N PHE A 87 -9.96 -6.90 -14.12
CA PHE A 87 -10.99 -7.71 -14.81
C PHE A 87 -12.37 -7.22 -14.44
N VAL A 88 -13.30 -7.23 -15.39
CA VAL A 88 -14.70 -6.84 -15.17
C VAL A 88 -15.64 -7.62 -16.09
N ASP A 89 -16.81 -7.98 -15.57
CA ASP A 89 -17.84 -8.77 -16.30
C ASP A 89 -18.96 -7.93 -16.94
N ASP A 90 -18.88 -6.60 -16.83
CA ASP A 90 -19.85 -5.67 -17.45
C ASP A 90 -19.21 -4.85 -18.55
N LYS A 91 -19.82 -4.84 -19.74
CA LYS A 91 -19.24 -4.16 -20.92
C LYS A 91 -19.24 -2.65 -20.78
N ALA A 92 -20.26 -2.03 -20.21
CA ALA A 92 -20.32 -0.58 -20.04
C ALA A 92 -19.28 -0.10 -19.01
N VAL A 93 -19.10 -0.85 -17.94
CA VAL A 93 -18.07 -0.63 -16.94
C VAL A 93 -16.67 -0.80 -17.57
N TYR A 94 -16.46 -1.85 -18.36
CA TYR A 94 -15.19 -2.04 -19.09
C TYR A 94 -14.84 -0.83 -19.97
N ASP A 95 -15.80 -0.38 -20.80
CA ASP A 95 -15.58 0.75 -21.71
C ASP A 95 -15.26 2.04 -20.93
N TYR A 96 -15.94 2.26 -19.79
CA TYR A 96 -15.64 3.39 -18.89
C TYR A 96 -14.22 3.26 -18.31
N LEU A 97 -13.86 2.13 -17.71
CA LEU A 97 -12.54 1.95 -17.10
C LEU A 97 -11.41 2.11 -18.11
N CYS A 98 -11.56 1.57 -19.35
CA CYS A 98 -10.60 1.81 -20.42
C CYS A 98 -10.44 3.29 -20.77
N SER A 99 -11.50 4.09 -20.65
CA SER A 99 -11.45 5.52 -20.97
C SER A 99 -10.76 6.36 -19.91
N VAL A 100 -10.72 5.90 -18.65
CA VAL A 100 -10.15 6.66 -17.53
C VAL A 100 -8.77 6.15 -17.09
N TYR A 101 -8.50 4.84 -17.15
CA TYR A 101 -7.21 4.23 -16.81
C TYR A 101 -6.32 4.11 -18.05
N CYS A 102 -5.93 5.24 -18.61
CA CYS A 102 -5.06 5.34 -19.77
C CYS A 102 -4.32 6.67 -19.77
N LYS A 103 -3.37 6.82 -20.70
CA LYS A 103 -2.67 8.08 -20.92
C LYS A 103 -3.64 9.18 -21.34
N GLY A 104 -3.65 10.29 -20.61
CA GLY A 104 -4.59 11.41 -20.79
C GLY A 104 -5.97 11.16 -20.17
N GLY A 105 -6.23 10.02 -19.56
CA GLY A 105 -7.46 9.72 -18.85
C GLY A 105 -7.49 10.30 -17.43
N ALA A 106 -8.67 10.31 -16.82
CA ALA A 106 -8.85 10.87 -15.47
C ALA A 106 -8.09 10.10 -14.38
N ARG A 107 -7.67 8.88 -14.65
CA ARG A 107 -6.90 8.00 -13.76
C ARG A 107 -5.48 7.74 -14.28
N GLU A 108 -4.92 8.66 -15.07
CA GLU A 108 -3.58 8.53 -15.63
C GLU A 108 -2.52 8.33 -14.54
N PHE A 109 -2.61 9.04 -13.41
CA PHE A 109 -1.70 8.86 -12.29
C PHE A 109 -1.79 7.44 -11.71
N ASP A 110 -2.99 6.95 -11.42
CA ASP A 110 -3.18 5.60 -10.88
C ASP A 110 -2.71 4.53 -11.86
N TRP A 111 -3.01 4.70 -13.16
CA TRP A 111 -2.59 3.83 -14.25
C TRP A 111 -1.05 3.74 -14.37
N ASP A 112 -0.36 4.89 -14.43
CA ASP A 112 1.10 4.95 -14.57
C ASP A 112 1.80 4.45 -13.30
N PHE A 113 1.30 4.86 -12.13
CA PHE A 113 1.87 4.45 -10.85
C PHE A 113 1.80 2.92 -10.66
N MET A 114 0.65 2.31 -10.89
CA MET A 114 0.49 0.87 -10.74
C MET A 114 1.33 0.09 -11.76
N ALA A 115 1.41 0.55 -13.01
CA ALA A 115 2.27 -0.05 -14.02
C ALA A 115 3.74 -0.04 -13.57
N ASN A 116 4.23 1.10 -13.07
CA ASN A 116 5.61 1.25 -12.60
C ASN A 116 5.91 0.38 -11.36
N ILE A 117 5.00 0.36 -10.37
CA ILE A 117 5.19 -0.41 -9.13
C ILE A 117 5.23 -1.91 -9.40
N PHE A 118 4.34 -2.41 -10.26
CA PHE A 118 4.25 -3.84 -10.54
C PHE A 118 5.15 -4.28 -11.71
N GLU A 119 5.88 -3.35 -12.35
CA GLU A 119 6.75 -3.62 -13.52
C GLU A 119 6.01 -4.37 -14.65
N ASN A 120 4.74 -4.01 -14.86
CA ASN A 120 3.85 -4.59 -15.85
C ASN A 120 3.01 -3.50 -16.51
N ASP A 121 2.59 -3.72 -17.75
CA ASP A 121 1.61 -2.86 -18.39
C ASP A 121 0.28 -2.93 -17.63
N PHE A 122 -0.33 -1.77 -17.40
CA PHE A 122 -1.66 -1.74 -16.78
C PHE A 122 -2.73 -2.03 -17.82
N GLU A 123 -3.59 -2.99 -17.54
CA GLU A 123 -4.63 -3.45 -18.46
C GLU A 123 -6.01 -3.49 -17.78
N VAL A 124 -7.05 -3.15 -18.56
CA VAL A 124 -8.44 -3.46 -18.23
C VAL A 124 -8.91 -4.58 -19.15
N VAL A 125 -9.46 -5.65 -18.60
CA VAL A 125 -9.86 -6.86 -19.32
C VAL A 125 -11.34 -7.14 -19.14
N PHE A 126 -12.08 -7.25 -20.24
CA PHE A 126 -13.46 -7.73 -20.23
C PHE A 126 -13.46 -9.26 -20.21
N CYS A 127 -14.25 -9.87 -19.32
CA CYS A 127 -14.44 -11.31 -19.23
C CYS A 127 -15.88 -11.64 -18.80
N GLU A 128 -16.37 -12.83 -19.12
CA GLU A 128 -17.70 -13.27 -18.72
C GLU A 128 -17.76 -13.65 -17.23
N GLU A 129 -16.65 -14.09 -16.68
CA GLU A 129 -16.48 -14.47 -15.28
C GLU A 129 -15.11 -13.96 -14.79
N VAL A 130 -15.11 -13.13 -13.74
CA VAL A 130 -13.88 -12.61 -13.17
C VAL A 130 -13.17 -13.67 -12.33
N PRO A 131 -11.82 -13.64 -12.26
CA PRO A 131 -11.08 -14.52 -11.37
C PRO A 131 -11.47 -14.32 -9.89
N GLU A 132 -11.53 -15.43 -9.15
CA GLU A 132 -11.80 -15.41 -7.72
C GLU A 132 -10.61 -14.92 -6.90
N THR A 133 -10.87 -14.43 -5.68
CA THR A 133 -9.84 -13.97 -4.75
C THR A 133 -8.82 -15.08 -4.48
N LYS A 134 -7.55 -14.71 -4.61
CA LYS A 134 -6.41 -15.57 -4.32
C LYS A 134 -5.33 -14.74 -3.64
N ASP A 135 -5.19 -14.90 -2.34
CA ASP A 135 -4.13 -14.29 -1.55
C ASP A 135 -3.05 -15.32 -1.15
N SER A 136 -1.83 -14.85 -0.99
CA SER A 136 -0.70 -15.65 -0.48
C SER A 136 -0.04 -14.89 0.67
N PRO A 137 -0.71 -14.78 1.82
CA PRO A 137 -0.19 -14.04 2.96
C PRO A 137 1.08 -14.69 3.51
N ILE A 138 2.00 -13.85 4.00
CA ILE A 138 3.30 -14.29 4.48
C ILE A 138 3.34 -14.15 6.00
N LYS A 139 3.69 -15.24 6.70
CA LYS A 139 3.91 -15.18 8.12
C LYS A 139 5.25 -14.50 8.39
N MET A 140 5.19 -13.29 8.90
CA MET A 140 6.34 -12.49 9.33
C MET A 140 6.27 -12.24 10.84
N GLY A 141 7.44 -12.05 11.47
CA GLY A 141 7.53 -11.78 12.90
C GLY A 141 7.31 -13.01 13.78
N GLY A 142 7.42 -12.82 15.11
CA GLY A 142 7.25 -13.89 16.10
C GLY A 142 8.37 -14.95 16.14
N HIS A 143 9.36 -14.83 15.28
CA HIS A 143 10.54 -15.69 15.29
C HIS A 143 11.57 -15.13 16.28
N LEU A 144 11.52 -15.60 17.53
CA LEU A 144 12.36 -15.08 18.61
C LEU A 144 13.65 -15.87 18.81
N GLU A 145 13.75 -17.09 18.26
CA GLU A 145 14.89 -17.97 18.42
C GLU A 145 16.10 -17.53 17.60
N GLY A 146 17.29 -17.73 18.14
CA GLY A 146 18.56 -17.46 17.47
C GLY A 146 18.97 -15.99 17.49
N CYS A 147 19.88 -15.62 16.60
CA CYS A 147 20.50 -14.30 16.53
C CYS A 147 19.89 -13.51 15.35
N ARG A 148 19.18 -12.44 15.64
CA ARG A 148 18.42 -11.70 14.63
C ARG A 148 18.76 -10.21 14.68
N ILE A 149 18.80 -9.59 13.51
CA ILE A 149 18.91 -8.15 13.36
C ILE A 149 17.54 -7.58 12.98
N GLY A 150 17.10 -6.54 13.71
CA GLY A 150 16.04 -5.64 13.32
C GLY A 150 16.64 -4.31 12.84
N PHE A 151 16.29 -3.86 11.65
CA PHE A 151 16.75 -2.60 11.08
C PHE A 151 15.56 -1.76 10.65
N ASP A 152 15.55 -0.48 11.06
CA ASP A 152 14.56 0.51 10.66
C ASP A 152 15.24 1.65 9.92
N ALA A 153 14.91 1.80 8.64
CA ALA A 153 15.39 2.86 7.78
C ALA A 153 14.43 4.06 7.82
N GLY A 154 14.58 4.92 8.81
CA GLY A 154 13.79 6.14 8.95
C GLY A 154 14.26 7.29 8.07
N GLY A 155 13.44 8.33 7.96
CA GLY A 155 13.72 9.52 7.14
C GLY A 155 14.75 10.49 7.70
N SER A 156 15.00 10.47 9.01
CA SER A 156 15.94 11.34 9.74
C SER A 156 17.02 10.58 10.50
N ASP A 157 16.73 9.34 10.83
CA ASP A 157 17.61 8.44 11.57
C ASP A 157 17.42 7.00 11.06
N ARG A 158 18.42 6.17 11.31
CA ARG A 158 18.34 4.73 11.12
C ARG A 158 18.55 4.04 12.46
N LYS A 159 17.75 3.03 12.73
CA LYS A 159 17.81 2.27 13.96
C LYS A 159 18.17 0.82 13.66
N VAL A 160 18.98 0.23 14.52
CA VAL A 160 19.34 -1.18 14.42
C VAL A 160 19.33 -1.82 15.78
N SER A 161 18.89 -3.06 15.86
CA SER A 161 18.93 -3.86 17.08
C SER A 161 19.50 -5.25 16.80
N ALA A 162 20.27 -5.75 17.77
CA ALA A 162 20.70 -7.14 17.86
C ALA A 162 19.86 -7.87 18.91
N VAL A 163 19.25 -8.97 18.52
CA VAL A 163 18.35 -9.76 19.37
C VAL A 163 18.85 -11.21 19.41
N ILE A 164 19.03 -11.75 20.61
CA ILE A 164 19.40 -13.16 20.83
C ILE A 164 18.29 -13.83 21.63
N ASP A 165 17.67 -14.86 21.06
CA ASP A 165 16.58 -15.62 21.68
C ASP A 165 15.45 -14.73 22.25
N GLY A 166 15.10 -13.67 21.53
CA GLY A 166 14.06 -12.74 21.89
C GLY A 166 14.49 -11.60 22.82
N GLU A 167 15.71 -11.59 23.30
CA GLU A 167 16.25 -10.51 24.14
C GLU A 167 17.12 -9.56 23.34
N THR A 168 16.85 -8.25 23.45
CA THR A 168 17.66 -7.21 22.81
C THR A 168 18.99 -7.06 23.56
N VAL A 169 20.10 -7.42 22.91
CA VAL A 169 21.46 -7.32 23.48
C VAL A 169 22.18 -6.04 23.05
N PHE A 170 21.73 -5.39 21.99
CA PHE A 170 22.25 -4.12 21.49
C PHE A 170 21.18 -3.36 20.72
N SER A 171 21.22 -2.03 20.80
CA SER A 171 20.42 -1.13 19.99
C SER A 171 21.19 0.17 19.74
N GLU A 172 21.13 0.66 18.53
CA GLU A 172 21.77 1.90 18.12
C GLU A 172 20.83 2.73 17.23
N GLU A 173 20.85 4.04 17.42
CA GLU A 173 20.19 5.00 16.56
C GLU A 173 21.24 6.00 16.03
N VAL A 174 21.26 6.18 14.70
CA VAL A 174 22.22 7.06 14.03
C VAL A 174 21.48 8.02 13.12
N VAL A 175 21.69 9.30 13.31
CA VAL A 175 21.17 10.35 12.42
C VAL A 175 21.78 10.18 11.03
N TRP A 176 20.95 10.24 10.00
CA TRP A 176 21.36 10.25 8.61
C TRP A 176 20.44 11.14 7.77
N PHE A 177 20.80 11.39 6.52
CA PHE A 177 20.08 12.34 5.67
C PHE A 177 19.72 11.73 4.31
N PRO A 178 18.93 10.63 4.27
CA PRO A 178 18.67 9.88 3.05
C PRO A 178 17.87 10.70 2.02
N LYS A 179 16.88 11.48 2.47
CA LYS A 179 16.00 12.27 1.59
C LYS A 179 16.70 13.42 0.88
N THR A 180 17.90 13.82 1.31
CA THR A 180 18.66 14.92 0.72
C THR A 180 19.87 14.46 -0.07
N ASN A 181 20.16 13.16 -0.07
CA ASN A 181 21.29 12.56 -0.75
C ASN A 181 20.84 11.91 -2.08
N ASP A 182 21.58 12.18 -3.15
CA ASP A 182 21.33 11.63 -4.49
C ASP A 182 22.24 10.44 -4.84
N ASP A 183 23.24 10.15 -3.98
CA ASP A 183 24.14 9.00 -4.14
C ASP A 183 23.57 7.74 -3.48
N PRO A 184 23.21 6.70 -4.24
CA PRO A 184 22.73 5.44 -3.68
C PRO A 184 23.78 4.70 -2.84
N ASP A 185 25.07 4.94 -3.05
CA ASP A 185 26.13 4.31 -2.28
C ASP A 185 26.16 4.86 -0.83
N TYR A 186 25.80 6.13 -0.61
CA TYR A 186 25.58 6.67 0.72
C TYR A 186 24.54 5.90 1.53
N HIS A 187 23.42 5.55 0.89
CA HIS A 187 22.35 4.78 1.54
C HIS A 187 22.80 3.35 1.82
N TYR A 188 23.44 2.72 0.84
CA TYR A 188 23.98 1.37 0.95
C TYR A 188 25.00 1.23 2.10
N ASP A 189 25.96 2.13 2.14
CA ASP A 189 27.00 2.16 3.19
C ASP A 189 26.38 2.38 4.57
N GLY A 190 25.36 3.24 4.67
CA GLY A 190 24.61 3.44 5.90
C GLY A 190 23.91 2.18 6.41
N ILE A 191 23.27 1.42 5.52
CA ILE A 191 22.61 0.15 5.84
C ILE A 191 23.62 -0.89 6.29
N VAL A 192 24.70 -1.06 5.52
CA VAL A 192 25.78 -2.04 5.83
C VAL A 192 26.47 -1.70 7.14
N ALA A 193 26.71 -0.40 7.42
CA ALA A 193 27.30 0.04 8.69
C ALA A 193 26.41 -0.36 9.88
N ALA A 194 25.10 -0.16 9.80
CA ALA A 194 24.15 -0.56 10.83
C ALA A 194 24.14 -2.08 11.04
N PHE A 195 24.13 -2.86 9.96
CA PHE A 195 24.18 -4.32 10.03
C PHE A 195 25.44 -4.82 10.73
N LYS A 196 26.60 -4.26 10.37
CA LYS A 196 27.90 -4.59 11.01
C LYS A 196 27.96 -4.19 12.47
N SER A 197 27.40 -3.04 12.83
CA SER A 197 27.32 -2.57 14.22
C SER A 197 26.53 -3.56 15.09
N ALA A 198 25.34 -3.97 14.66
CA ALA A 198 24.53 -4.95 15.38
C ALA A 198 25.18 -6.34 15.44
N ALA A 199 25.72 -6.81 14.31
CA ALA A 199 26.37 -8.12 14.23
C ALA A 199 27.56 -8.27 15.16
N ALA A 200 28.28 -7.19 15.48
CA ALA A 200 29.40 -7.21 16.42
C ALA A 200 29.02 -7.63 17.85
N HIS A 201 27.73 -7.60 18.18
CA HIS A 201 27.21 -7.97 19.50
C HIS A 201 26.61 -9.38 19.55
N MET A 202 26.75 -10.16 18.47
CA MET A 202 26.19 -11.51 18.35
C MET A 202 27.24 -12.50 17.83
N PRO A 203 27.16 -13.77 18.21
CA PRO A 203 28.12 -14.80 17.73
C PRO A 203 27.92 -15.13 16.24
N ARG A 204 26.73 -14.88 15.69
CA ARG A 204 26.34 -15.10 14.30
C ARG A 204 25.09 -14.27 13.98
N VAL A 205 24.67 -14.23 12.74
CA VAL A 205 23.37 -13.65 12.32
C VAL A 205 22.58 -14.75 11.61
N ASP A 206 21.38 -15.06 12.13
CA ASP A 206 20.52 -16.12 11.58
C ASP A 206 19.44 -15.56 10.66
N ALA A 207 19.02 -14.30 10.86
CA ALA A 207 18.07 -13.61 9.98
C ALA A 207 18.09 -12.09 10.18
N VAL A 208 17.57 -11.35 9.18
CA VAL A 208 17.42 -9.87 9.22
C VAL A 208 15.99 -9.48 8.90
N GLY A 209 15.37 -8.65 9.75
CA GLY A 209 14.11 -7.96 9.49
C GLY A 209 14.37 -6.48 9.20
N ILE A 210 13.78 -5.96 8.13
CA ILE A 210 13.98 -4.59 7.67
C ILE A 210 12.63 -3.88 7.59
N SER A 211 12.51 -2.76 8.30
CA SER A 211 11.43 -1.80 8.24
C SER A 211 11.88 -0.59 7.43
N SER A 212 11.08 -0.13 6.50
CA SER A 212 11.36 1.12 5.77
C SER A 212 10.09 1.71 5.18
N ALA A 213 10.03 3.05 5.10
CA ALA A 213 8.97 3.73 4.37
C ALA A 213 9.08 3.44 2.87
N GLY A 214 7.98 3.04 2.23
CA GLY A 214 7.91 2.76 0.80
C GLY A 214 7.14 1.49 0.45
N ILE A 215 7.12 1.19 -0.83
CA ILE A 215 6.44 0.01 -1.38
C ILE A 215 7.48 -1.06 -1.72
N PHE A 216 7.27 -2.24 -1.18
CA PHE A 216 8.16 -3.39 -1.35
C PHE A 216 7.40 -4.56 -1.97
N ILE A 217 7.96 -5.13 -3.03
CA ILE A 217 7.46 -6.34 -3.69
C ILE A 217 8.62 -7.34 -3.78
N ASN A 218 8.44 -8.51 -3.19
CA ASN A 218 9.48 -9.55 -3.16
C ASN A 218 10.82 -9.04 -2.57
N ASN A 219 10.76 -8.25 -1.50
CA ASN A 219 11.87 -7.57 -0.83
C ASN A 219 12.58 -6.49 -1.68
N ARG A 220 12.09 -6.17 -2.88
CA ARG A 220 12.62 -5.12 -3.75
C ARG A 220 11.93 -3.79 -3.43
N THR A 221 12.69 -2.71 -3.44
CA THR A 221 12.22 -1.35 -3.20
C THR A 221 11.64 -0.76 -4.47
N MET A 222 10.31 -0.83 -4.65
CA MET A 222 9.66 -0.34 -5.87
C MET A 222 9.57 1.19 -5.88
N THR A 223 9.22 1.79 -4.75
CA THR A 223 9.33 3.23 -4.51
C THR A 223 9.51 3.50 -3.02
N ALA A 224 10.32 4.50 -2.67
CA ALA A 224 10.49 4.91 -1.28
C ALA A 224 10.95 6.36 -1.19
N SER A 225 10.37 7.13 -0.27
CA SER A 225 10.69 8.54 -0.05
C SER A 225 12.12 8.78 0.42
N LEU A 226 12.77 7.77 0.98
CA LEU A 226 14.17 7.83 1.38
C LEU A 226 15.13 8.10 0.22
N PHE A 227 14.78 7.65 -0.98
CA PHE A 227 15.62 7.73 -2.18
C PHE A 227 15.09 8.76 -3.19
N ILE A 228 14.27 9.71 -2.75
CA ILE A 228 13.58 10.68 -3.63
C ILE A 228 14.53 11.57 -4.45
N LYS A 229 15.79 11.73 -4.02
CA LYS A 229 16.80 12.50 -4.76
C LYS A 229 17.64 11.64 -5.69
N VAL A 230 17.60 10.33 -5.57
CA VAL A 230 18.37 9.43 -6.44
C VAL A 230 17.82 9.50 -7.87
N PRO A 231 18.66 9.75 -8.88
CA PRO A 231 18.25 9.72 -10.30
C PRO A 231 17.61 8.38 -10.68
N LYS A 232 16.62 8.43 -11.57
CA LYS A 232 15.80 7.25 -11.94
C LYS A 232 16.64 6.07 -12.45
N ASP A 233 17.65 6.32 -13.27
CA ASP A 233 18.57 5.30 -13.80
C ASP A 233 19.38 4.62 -12.68
N LEU A 234 19.90 5.40 -11.73
CA LEU A 234 20.59 4.87 -10.56
C LEU A 234 19.62 4.18 -9.57
N TYR A 235 18.38 4.64 -9.50
CA TYR A 235 17.34 3.96 -8.71
C TYR A 235 17.11 2.54 -9.24
N GLU A 236 16.88 2.41 -10.55
CA GLU A 236 16.67 1.12 -11.19
C GLU A 236 17.88 0.17 -11.01
N GLU A 237 19.09 0.70 -11.15
CA GLU A 237 20.31 -0.10 -11.11
C GLU A 237 20.73 -0.48 -9.68
N LYS A 238 20.61 0.45 -8.72
CA LYS A 238 21.25 0.32 -7.41
C LYS A 238 20.28 0.29 -6.21
N VAL A 239 19.09 0.91 -6.32
CA VAL A 239 18.18 1.06 -5.18
C VAL A 239 17.15 -0.06 -5.11
N LYS A 240 16.62 -0.51 -6.24
CA LYS A 240 15.60 -1.57 -6.23
C LYS A 240 15.98 -2.79 -5.38
N ASP A 241 17.22 -3.22 -5.47
CA ASP A 241 17.74 -4.38 -4.74
C ASP A 241 18.67 -3.99 -3.56
N ILE A 242 18.62 -2.75 -3.06
CA ILE A 242 19.57 -2.23 -2.10
C ILE A 242 19.61 -3.04 -0.80
N TYR A 243 18.47 -3.38 -0.23
CA TYR A 243 18.38 -4.19 1.00
C TYR A 243 18.80 -5.63 0.76
N ILE A 244 18.40 -6.22 -0.37
CA ILE A 244 18.80 -7.57 -0.79
C ILE A 244 20.33 -7.67 -0.88
N ARG A 245 20.96 -6.72 -1.58
CA ARG A 245 22.41 -6.64 -1.72
C ARG A 245 23.10 -6.45 -0.37
N ALA A 246 22.61 -5.51 0.45
CA ALA A 246 23.20 -5.22 1.75
C ALA A 246 23.20 -6.44 2.67
N VAL A 247 22.12 -7.25 2.68
CA VAL A 247 22.08 -8.51 3.46
C VAL A 247 23.04 -9.53 2.87
N LYS A 248 22.97 -9.79 1.55
CA LYS A 248 23.80 -10.81 0.90
C LYS A 248 25.28 -10.52 0.98
N ASP A 249 25.67 -9.28 0.76
CA ASP A 249 27.09 -8.87 0.80
C ASP A 249 27.66 -8.87 2.23
N THR A 250 26.81 -8.67 3.26
CA THR A 250 27.26 -8.63 4.65
C THR A 250 27.24 -10.01 5.31
N PHE A 251 26.19 -10.82 5.04
CA PHE A 251 25.94 -12.07 5.79
C PHE A 251 25.83 -13.32 4.91
N GLY A 252 25.84 -13.16 3.59
CA GLY A 252 25.62 -14.27 2.66
C GLY A 252 24.15 -14.64 2.54
N ASP A 253 23.87 -15.90 2.28
CA ASP A 253 22.53 -16.40 2.02
C ASP A 253 21.83 -16.81 3.32
N ILE A 254 21.29 -15.81 4.04
CA ILE A 254 20.49 -16.00 5.25
C ILE A 254 19.06 -15.50 5.00
N PRO A 255 18.04 -15.94 5.76
CA PRO A 255 16.69 -15.42 5.70
C PRO A 255 16.63 -13.92 5.99
N TYR A 256 15.84 -13.19 5.20
CA TYR A 256 15.53 -11.79 5.44
C TYR A 256 14.14 -11.42 4.93
N ALA A 257 13.58 -10.34 5.48
CA ALA A 257 12.33 -9.77 5.02
C ALA A 257 12.42 -8.24 5.05
N VAL A 258 11.87 -7.61 4.01
CA VAL A 258 11.70 -6.16 3.92
C VAL A 258 10.21 -5.87 3.91
N ALA A 259 9.76 -5.00 4.82
CA ALA A 259 8.37 -4.61 4.93
C ALA A 259 8.22 -3.09 5.09
N ASN A 260 7.05 -2.59 4.69
CA ASN A 260 6.66 -1.21 4.96
C ASN A 260 6.58 -0.96 6.48
N ASP A 261 6.92 0.24 6.93
CA ASP A 261 6.88 0.65 8.33
C ASP A 261 5.47 0.57 8.94
N GLY A 262 4.41 0.77 8.15
CA GLY A 262 3.02 0.50 8.54
C GLY A 262 2.76 -0.97 8.83
N ASP A 263 3.22 -1.88 7.96
CA ASP A 263 3.10 -3.33 8.19
C ASP A 263 3.86 -3.77 9.44
N VAL A 264 5.07 -3.25 9.66
CA VAL A 264 5.86 -3.54 10.86
C VAL A 264 5.16 -3.01 12.12
N SER A 265 4.53 -1.83 12.04
CA SER A 265 3.72 -1.26 13.14
C SER A 265 2.51 -2.12 13.46
N ALA A 266 1.80 -2.63 12.43
CA ALA A 266 0.67 -3.55 12.61
C ALA A 266 1.12 -4.88 13.26
N LEU A 267 2.27 -5.44 12.82
CA LEU A 267 2.85 -6.64 13.42
C LEU A 267 3.22 -6.42 14.90
N ALA A 268 3.87 -5.30 15.21
CA ALA A 268 4.22 -4.96 16.59
C ALA A 268 2.97 -4.83 17.46
N GLY A 269 1.91 -4.21 16.91
CA GLY A 269 0.59 -4.12 17.55
C GLY A 269 -0.01 -5.50 17.81
N ALA A 270 -0.06 -6.37 16.80
CA ALA A 270 -0.60 -7.72 16.91
C ALA A 270 0.14 -8.56 17.96
N LEU A 271 1.48 -8.51 17.94
CA LEU A 271 2.32 -9.21 18.93
C LEU A 271 2.09 -8.68 20.35
N SER A 272 1.98 -7.35 20.52
CA SER A 272 1.76 -6.73 21.82
C SER A 272 0.38 -7.05 22.40
N LEU A 273 -0.65 -6.99 21.55
CA LEU A 273 -2.05 -7.30 21.91
C LEU A 273 -2.28 -8.80 22.05
N LYS A 274 -1.40 -9.63 21.48
CA LYS A 274 -1.58 -11.09 21.30
C LYS A 274 -2.89 -11.41 20.57
N ASP A 275 -3.18 -10.63 19.54
CA ASP A 275 -4.39 -10.72 18.74
C ASP A 275 -4.06 -10.58 17.25
N ASN A 276 -4.96 -11.03 16.38
CA ASN A 276 -4.87 -10.97 14.93
C ASN A 276 -5.96 -10.03 14.39
N ASN A 277 -6.07 -9.88 13.06
CA ASN A 277 -6.98 -8.90 12.44
C ASN A 277 -6.68 -7.46 12.90
N VAL A 278 -5.41 -7.11 12.98
CA VAL A 278 -4.96 -5.79 13.45
C VAL A 278 -4.67 -4.90 12.25
N LEU A 279 -5.38 -3.78 12.18
CA LEU A 279 -5.03 -2.67 11.30
C LEU A 279 -4.19 -1.67 12.11
N GLY A 280 -2.93 -1.50 11.71
CA GLY A 280 -2.03 -0.50 12.27
C GLY A 280 -2.02 0.74 11.39
N ILE A 281 -2.24 1.91 11.99
CA ILE A 281 -2.19 3.20 11.28
C ILE A 281 -1.20 4.09 12.01
N ALA A 282 -0.13 4.50 11.34
CA ALA A 282 0.80 5.49 11.80
C ALA A 282 0.52 6.81 11.09
N MET A 283 0.16 7.84 11.85
CA MET A 283 -0.17 9.17 11.34
C MET A 283 0.91 10.16 11.79
N GLY A 284 1.65 10.69 10.84
CA GLY A 284 2.74 11.67 11.05
C GLY A 284 2.77 12.69 9.92
N THR A 285 3.95 12.90 9.31
CA THR A 285 4.11 13.70 8.08
C THR A 285 3.38 13.07 6.89
N SER A 286 3.17 11.75 6.94
CA SER A 286 2.38 10.94 6.01
C SER A 286 1.65 9.86 6.79
N GLU A 287 0.67 9.25 6.17
CA GLU A 287 -0.01 8.06 6.68
C GLU A 287 0.75 6.81 6.21
N ALA A 288 1.00 5.89 7.13
CA ALA A 288 1.46 4.54 6.82
C ALA A 288 0.51 3.53 7.44
N VAL A 289 0.08 2.56 6.67
CA VAL A 289 -0.91 1.57 7.10
C VAL A 289 -0.39 0.16 6.87
N GLY A 290 -0.64 -0.72 7.82
CA GLY A 290 -0.37 -2.15 7.70
C GLY A 290 -1.54 -2.97 8.21
N TYR A 291 -1.65 -4.19 7.72
CA TYR A 291 -2.69 -5.11 8.14
C TYR A 291 -2.14 -6.51 8.39
N VAL A 292 -2.43 -7.01 9.59
CA VAL A 292 -2.17 -8.40 9.98
C VAL A 292 -3.49 -9.16 9.94
N ASP A 293 -3.54 -10.23 9.16
CA ASP A 293 -4.73 -11.04 8.94
C ASP A 293 -5.13 -11.90 10.16
N GLU A 294 -6.20 -12.68 10.01
CA GLU A 294 -6.71 -13.58 11.06
C GLU A 294 -5.73 -14.68 11.47
N ASN A 295 -4.74 -14.99 10.62
CA ASN A 295 -3.70 -15.99 10.86
C ASN A 295 -2.39 -15.40 11.39
N GLY A 296 -2.34 -14.08 11.61
CA GLY A 296 -1.15 -13.37 12.03
C GLY A 296 -0.15 -13.15 10.90
N CYS A 297 -0.62 -13.10 9.65
CA CYS A 297 0.20 -12.94 8.45
C CYS A 297 0.06 -11.53 7.88
N ILE A 298 1.13 -11.03 7.24
CA ILE A 298 1.10 -9.86 6.36
C ILE A 298 0.55 -10.27 5.00
N THR A 299 -0.37 -9.48 4.48
CA THR A 299 -1.08 -9.80 3.23
C THR A 299 -0.32 -9.41 1.96
N GLY A 300 0.71 -8.59 2.07
CA GLY A 300 1.42 -8.02 0.93
C GLY A 300 0.54 -7.07 0.10
N TRP A 301 -0.51 -6.50 0.69
CA TRP A 301 -1.32 -5.46 0.09
C TRP A 301 -0.55 -4.14 0.07
N LEU A 302 -0.91 -3.26 -0.85
CA LEU A 302 -0.24 -1.97 -0.99
C LEU A 302 -0.45 -1.06 0.24
N ASN A 303 -1.68 -1.06 0.78
CA ASN A 303 -2.09 -0.30 1.96
C ASN A 303 -1.81 1.22 1.92
N GLU A 304 -1.71 1.81 0.73
CA GLU A 304 -1.54 3.26 0.53
C GLU A 304 -2.90 3.97 0.68
N LEU A 305 -3.46 3.92 1.90
CA LEU A 305 -4.82 4.38 2.16
C LEU A 305 -4.98 5.90 2.07
N ALA A 306 -3.90 6.66 2.09
CA ALA A 306 -3.93 8.10 1.82
C ALA A 306 -4.55 8.44 0.46
N PHE A 307 -4.38 7.56 -0.55
CA PHE A 307 -4.94 7.74 -1.89
C PHE A 307 -6.33 7.12 -2.08
N VAL A 308 -6.86 6.46 -1.05
CA VAL A 308 -8.21 5.88 -1.09
C VAL A 308 -9.25 7.00 -0.96
N PRO A 309 -10.32 7.01 -1.79
CA PRO A 309 -11.39 7.99 -1.67
C PRO A 309 -12.19 7.77 -0.38
N VAL A 310 -12.42 8.84 0.37
CA VAL A 310 -13.14 8.85 1.65
C VAL A 310 -14.34 9.78 1.64
N ASP A 311 -14.35 10.80 0.76
CA ASP A 311 -15.41 11.79 0.61
C ASP A 311 -16.11 11.65 -0.75
N ALA A 312 -17.44 11.56 -0.73
CA ALA A 312 -18.28 11.49 -1.91
C ALA A 312 -18.79 12.86 -2.38
N ASN A 313 -18.42 13.96 -1.70
CA ASN A 313 -18.79 15.30 -2.14
C ASN A 313 -18.15 15.60 -3.51
N PRO A 314 -18.93 15.99 -4.54
CA PRO A 314 -18.38 16.35 -5.86
C PRO A 314 -17.41 17.54 -5.83
N ASP A 315 -17.53 18.39 -4.82
CA ASP A 315 -16.69 19.58 -4.61
C ASP A 315 -15.64 19.37 -3.50
N ALA A 316 -15.35 18.12 -3.15
CA ALA A 316 -14.34 17.77 -2.16
C ALA A 316 -12.93 18.27 -2.54
N MET A 317 -12.05 18.35 -1.57
CA MET A 317 -10.66 18.76 -1.78
C MET A 317 -9.95 17.86 -2.80
N ILE A 318 -9.16 18.48 -3.66
CA ILE A 318 -8.35 17.79 -4.68
C ILE A 318 -7.02 17.40 -4.08
N ASP A 319 -6.63 16.15 -4.28
CA ASP A 319 -5.28 15.66 -4.03
C ASP A 319 -4.34 16.11 -5.15
N GLU A 320 -3.27 16.80 -4.79
CA GLU A 320 -2.32 17.39 -5.74
C GLU A 320 -1.42 16.35 -6.43
N TRP A 321 -1.30 15.15 -5.87
CA TRP A 321 -0.50 14.07 -6.44
C TRP A 321 -1.25 13.31 -7.53
N ALA A 322 -2.44 12.83 -7.19
CA ALA A 322 -3.26 12.04 -8.11
C ALA A 322 -4.21 12.90 -8.95
N GLY A 323 -4.37 14.19 -8.62
CA GLY A 323 -5.36 15.06 -9.25
C GLY A 323 -6.81 14.63 -9.01
N ASP A 324 -7.06 13.81 -7.97
CA ASP A 324 -8.37 13.25 -7.65
C ASP A 324 -9.00 13.94 -6.44
N ILE A 325 -10.33 13.90 -6.36
CA ILE A 325 -11.11 14.52 -5.30
C ILE A 325 -11.44 13.53 -4.19
N GLY A 326 -11.52 14.03 -2.95
CA GLY A 326 -12.03 13.28 -1.81
C GLY A 326 -11.14 12.15 -1.33
N CYS A 327 -9.82 12.17 -1.64
CA CYS A 327 -8.86 11.18 -1.14
C CYS A 327 -8.44 11.46 0.29
N GLY A 328 -8.11 10.40 1.03
CA GLY A 328 -7.74 10.42 2.46
C GLY A 328 -6.66 11.44 2.79
N VAL A 329 -5.64 11.58 1.95
CA VAL A 329 -4.49 12.49 2.14
C VAL A 329 -4.89 13.96 2.43
N LYS A 330 -6.09 14.36 2.07
CA LYS A 330 -6.59 15.74 2.32
C LYS A 330 -7.28 15.89 3.69
N TYR A 331 -7.42 14.81 4.46
CA TYR A 331 -8.17 14.77 5.72
C TYR A 331 -7.31 14.35 6.94
N PHE A 332 -6.01 14.16 6.74
CA PHE A 332 -5.04 13.79 7.79
C PHE A 332 -4.13 14.96 8.18
#